data_b060404f7b58842b12dd28677d9f6529
#
_entry.id   b060404f7b58842b12dd28677d9f6529
#
_cell.length_a   1.000
_cell.length_b   1.000
_cell.length_c   1.000
_cell.angle_alpha   90.00
_cell.angle_beta   90.00
_cell.angle_gamma   90.00
#
_symmetry.space_group_name_H-M   'P 1'
#
loop_
_entity.id
_entity.type
_entity.pdbx_description
1 polymer ?
#
loop_
_entity_poly.entity_id
_entity_poly.type
_entity_poly.pdbx_seq_one_letter_code
_entity_poly.pdbx_strand_id
1 'polypeptide(L)'
;MKIKCGKMVAFMLSVIILFVGVITNLSSIYVNAATSIGALDENDIIYMVLTDRFYDGDATNNGTLGVEYRPGELKYTQGGDWKGLTKKLDYIKNLGVTAIWISPISKNETLSRDGSESGYHGYFTHDYASPDPHFGTKSELINFVREAHKRNLKVILDVVPNHTADYLETAATNYSSNAYQPAAPFNNPDWYHHYGDIKDWNNEFQVLNYDLGGLDDLNTDNADARAELKAVYKNWVTDIGADGVRVDAARSIDKDFLKEFETALGVPSFGEVFIGDVDYVSKFQNYEWGVLDFPLFFQAREVFAHDSSFHNVKNILDQDFKYKNPNHLVTFIDNHDRDRFLCLADDNYQKLRLALTFIFTVRGIPDVYYGTEQECFGGGVPTEWAGIPNKENREMMPGFSENGNIYKYIQRLNQIRSKYSCLRNGTQREMWVEDKLYSYSRRNDLTGQEIITVINNDTQPLTRTIPIRTESSLSIGQKLTNLLNTKDTLNVISGGITGRQISLTIPAKTAYVLTSDTPAAYSEPNRVVTTIRVHYDSGLGNNMYLRGSGYPLTWSSGRKMFNISNDVWIYEIERYDVGEQFEFKPMINDNTWSQGNNYIGTGGQTIDVYPNF
;
A
#
# COMPACT_ATOMS: atom_id res chain seq x y z
N MET A 1 -42.35 68.67 18.91
CA MET A 1 -41.41 68.10 17.90
C MET A 1 -40.34 67.30 18.58
N LYS A 2 -40.67 66.36 19.51
CA LYS A 2 -39.69 65.52 20.26
C LYS A 2 -39.98 64.02 20.25
N ILE A 3 -40.92 63.51 19.39
CA ILE A 3 -41.29 62.09 19.42
C ILE A 3 -40.86 61.31 18.13
N LYS A 4 -40.34 61.98 17.10
CA LYS A 4 -39.91 61.31 15.85
C LYS A 4 -38.45 60.81 15.82
N CYS A 5 -37.62 61.27 16.73
CA CYS A 5 -36.21 60.92 16.72
C CYS A 5 -35.90 59.55 17.37
N GLY A 6 -36.68 59.13 18.40
CA GLY A 6 -36.46 57.87 19.11
C GLY A 6 -36.83 56.61 18.31
N LYS A 7 -37.85 56.69 17.43
CA LYS A 7 -38.27 55.54 16.58
C LYS A 7 -37.29 55.30 15.42
N MET A 8 -36.64 56.35 14.92
CA MET A 8 -35.66 56.21 13.84
C MET A 8 -34.32 55.66 14.34
N VAL A 9 -33.93 56.04 15.57
CA VAL A 9 -32.72 55.47 16.20
C VAL A 9 -32.91 54.01 16.60
N ALA A 10 -34.13 53.65 17.10
CA ALA A 10 -34.44 52.24 17.41
C ALA A 10 -34.49 51.35 16.16
N PHE A 11 -35.01 51.89 15.03
CA PHE A 11 -35.02 51.17 13.76
C PHE A 11 -33.63 51.01 13.15
N MET A 12 -32.76 52.03 13.22
CA MET A 12 -31.37 51.92 12.79
C MET A 12 -30.54 50.96 13.68
N LEU A 13 -30.74 50.97 15.00
CA LEU A 13 -30.08 49.99 15.88
C LEU A 13 -30.55 48.56 15.59
N SER A 14 -31.84 48.34 15.32
CA SER A 14 -32.35 47.01 14.97
C SER A 14 -31.82 46.52 13.63
N VAL A 15 -31.64 47.39 12.64
CA VAL A 15 -31.06 47.04 11.34
C VAL A 15 -29.56 46.78 11.48
N ILE A 16 -28.83 47.52 12.31
CA ILE A 16 -27.42 47.30 12.59
C ILE A 16 -27.19 45.96 13.35
N ILE A 17 -28.06 45.65 14.32
CA ILE A 17 -27.99 44.37 15.05
C ILE A 17 -28.32 43.18 14.12
N LEU A 18 -29.30 43.33 13.19
CA LEU A 18 -29.57 42.31 12.17
C LEU A 18 -28.41 42.16 11.16
N PHE A 19 -27.77 43.25 10.74
CA PHE A 19 -26.61 43.20 9.85
C PHE A 19 -25.37 42.63 10.52
N VAL A 20 -25.12 42.95 11.80
CA VAL A 20 -24.02 42.36 12.58
C VAL A 20 -24.31 40.88 12.88
N GLY A 21 -25.56 40.52 13.16
CA GLY A 21 -25.97 39.11 13.35
C GLY A 21 -25.87 38.28 12.08
N VAL A 22 -26.14 38.86 10.91
CA VAL A 22 -25.96 38.20 9.60
C VAL A 22 -24.48 38.12 9.24
N ILE A 23 -23.68 39.15 9.55
CA ILE A 23 -22.20 39.09 9.31
C ILE A 23 -21.53 38.11 10.26
N THR A 24 -21.98 37.99 11.51
CA THR A 24 -21.39 36.99 12.44
C THR A 24 -21.83 35.54 12.12
N ASN A 25 -22.97 35.33 11.44
CA ASN A 25 -23.37 34.03 10.94
C ASN A 25 -22.84 33.72 9.54
N LEU A 26 -22.32 34.72 8.80
CA LEU A 26 -21.60 34.51 7.53
C LEU A 26 -20.08 34.34 7.69
N SER A 27 -19.54 34.44 8.91
CA SER A 27 -18.17 34.00 9.22
C SER A 27 -18.07 32.48 9.50
N SER A 28 -19.11 31.74 9.11
CA SER A 28 -19.10 30.29 9.15
C SER A 28 -18.30 29.74 7.97
N ILE A 29 -17.11 29.30 8.27
CA ILE A 29 -16.48 28.15 7.67
C ILE A 29 -15.99 28.36 6.22
N TYR A 30 -15.11 29.29 5.96
CA TYR A 30 -14.02 29.00 5.05
C TYR A 30 -13.04 28.11 5.83
N VAL A 31 -13.23 26.80 5.80
CA VAL A 31 -12.13 25.89 6.13
C VAL A 31 -11.13 26.11 4.99
N ASN A 32 -10.10 26.91 5.24
CA ASN A 32 -9.06 27.11 4.25
C ASN A 32 -8.47 25.72 3.91
N ALA A 33 -8.23 25.48 2.62
CA ALA A 33 -7.47 24.32 2.17
C ALA A 33 -6.19 24.16 3.00
N ALA A 34 -5.73 22.94 3.18
CA ALA A 34 -4.44 22.72 3.83
C ALA A 34 -3.34 23.38 2.99
N THR A 35 -2.38 24.03 3.66
CA THR A 35 -1.23 24.59 2.94
C THR A 35 -0.38 23.43 2.45
N SER A 36 -0.15 23.33 1.13
CA SER A 36 0.73 22.31 0.55
C SER A 36 2.12 22.38 1.16
N ILE A 37 2.72 21.23 1.38
CA ILE A 37 4.10 21.05 1.86
C ILE A 37 5.06 20.63 0.75
N GLY A 38 4.58 20.63 -0.49
CA GLY A 38 5.30 20.26 -1.71
C GLY A 38 4.62 19.09 -2.43
N ALA A 39 4.77 19.02 -3.74
CA ALA A 39 4.23 17.94 -4.54
C ALA A 39 4.94 16.61 -4.28
N LEU A 40 4.28 15.50 -4.61
CA LEU A 40 4.88 14.16 -4.63
C LEU A 40 6.13 14.15 -5.53
N ASP A 41 7.23 13.53 -5.05
CA ASP A 41 8.47 13.39 -5.81
C ASP A 41 9.22 12.08 -5.46
N GLU A 42 10.37 11.82 -6.11
CA GLU A 42 11.18 10.62 -5.90
C GLU A 42 11.82 10.52 -4.50
N ASN A 43 11.72 11.58 -3.69
CA ASN A 43 12.19 11.58 -2.30
C ASN A 43 11.18 10.95 -1.35
N ASP A 44 9.96 10.70 -1.82
CA ASP A 44 8.90 10.19 -0.97
C ASP A 44 9.01 8.69 -0.70
N ILE A 45 8.33 8.30 0.35
CA ILE A 45 8.07 6.94 0.79
C ILE A 45 6.58 6.89 1.10
N ILE A 46 5.85 6.06 0.37
CA ILE A 46 4.39 6.02 0.42
C ILE A 46 3.92 4.99 1.45
N TYR A 47 2.80 5.28 2.10
CA TYR A 47 2.04 4.36 2.93
C TYR A 47 0.59 4.35 2.44
N MET A 48 0.19 3.25 1.79
CA MET A 48 -1.15 3.08 1.22
C MET A 48 -2.13 2.60 2.27
N VAL A 49 -3.29 3.28 2.38
CA VAL A 49 -4.32 3.00 3.38
C VAL A 49 -5.69 2.84 2.72
N LEU A 50 -6.38 1.72 3.03
CA LEU A 50 -7.83 1.64 2.87
C LEU A 50 -8.48 2.30 4.09
N THR A 51 -9.16 3.43 3.88
CA THR A 51 -9.74 4.25 4.94
C THR A 51 -10.63 3.44 5.88
N ASP A 52 -11.56 2.66 5.31
CA ASP A 52 -12.50 1.81 6.06
C ASP A 52 -11.83 0.77 6.96
N ARG A 53 -10.61 0.36 6.63
CA ARG A 53 -9.91 -0.76 7.30
C ARG A 53 -8.90 -0.32 8.34
N PHE A 54 -8.67 0.98 8.49
CA PHE A 54 -7.57 1.47 9.29
C PHE A 54 -7.95 1.67 10.76
N TYR A 55 -8.86 2.59 11.04
CA TYR A 55 -9.29 2.85 12.42
C TYR A 55 -10.64 3.59 12.44
N ASP A 56 -11.60 3.05 13.18
CA ASP A 56 -12.89 3.71 13.47
C ASP A 56 -12.67 4.86 14.46
N GLY A 57 -12.83 6.06 13.98
CA GLY A 57 -12.71 7.29 14.76
C GLY A 57 -14.05 7.87 15.21
N ASP A 58 -15.14 7.49 14.52
CA ASP A 58 -16.51 7.95 14.75
C ASP A 58 -17.54 6.87 14.43
N ALA A 59 -17.90 6.07 15.40
CA ALA A 59 -18.87 4.98 15.20
C ALA A 59 -20.30 5.43 14.77
N THR A 60 -20.54 6.73 14.62
CA THR A 60 -21.86 7.25 14.18
C THR A 60 -22.00 7.31 12.67
N ASN A 61 -20.91 7.15 11.90
CA ASN A 61 -20.90 7.17 10.43
C ASN A 61 -20.72 5.78 9.78
N ASN A 62 -20.65 4.70 10.57
CA ASN A 62 -20.37 3.34 10.07
C ASN A 62 -21.47 2.79 9.13
N GLY A 63 -22.65 3.41 9.08
CA GLY A 63 -23.77 2.95 8.29
C GLY A 63 -24.75 2.08 9.06
N THR A 64 -25.58 1.31 8.34
CA THR A 64 -26.67 0.51 8.91
C THR A 64 -26.20 -0.88 9.26
N LEU A 65 -26.21 -1.24 10.55
CA LEU A 65 -25.81 -2.55 11.03
C LEU A 65 -26.64 -3.68 10.38
N GLY A 66 -25.95 -4.65 9.83
CA GLY A 66 -26.55 -5.80 9.14
C GLY A 66 -26.92 -5.54 7.67
N VAL A 67 -26.75 -4.31 7.18
CA VAL A 67 -26.92 -3.96 5.76
C VAL A 67 -25.54 -3.79 5.12
N GLU A 68 -24.97 -2.60 5.10
CA GLU A 68 -23.61 -2.34 4.60
C GLU A 68 -22.53 -2.42 5.69
N TYR A 69 -22.88 -2.16 6.96
CA TYR A 69 -21.97 -2.28 8.10
C TYR A 69 -22.09 -3.65 8.75
N ARG A 70 -21.10 -4.52 8.54
CA ARG A 70 -21.08 -5.91 9.04
C ARG A 70 -19.73 -6.24 9.64
N PRO A 71 -19.49 -5.89 10.90
CA PRO A 71 -18.20 -6.13 11.55
C PRO A 71 -17.74 -7.58 11.45
N GLY A 72 -16.52 -7.77 10.92
CA GLY A 72 -15.92 -9.09 10.69
C GLY A 72 -16.22 -9.73 9.34
N GLU A 73 -17.17 -9.20 8.55
CA GLU A 73 -17.41 -9.62 7.16
C GLU A 73 -16.69 -8.66 6.21
N LEU A 74 -15.49 -9.04 5.74
CA LEU A 74 -14.59 -8.13 5.02
C LEU A 74 -15.07 -7.67 3.63
N LYS A 75 -16.16 -8.19 3.13
CA LYS A 75 -16.86 -7.66 1.94
C LYS A 75 -17.72 -6.42 2.24
N TYR A 76 -17.86 -6.07 3.51
CA TYR A 76 -18.73 -4.99 3.96
C TYR A 76 -17.94 -3.97 4.77
N THR A 77 -18.54 -2.80 4.95
CA THR A 77 -17.99 -1.68 5.74
C THR A 77 -17.61 -2.13 7.14
N GLN A 78 -16.44 -1.69 7.62
CA GLN A 78 -15.90 -1.99 8.93
C GLN A 78 -15.77 -0.74 9.82
N GLY A 79 -15.97 0.45 9.27
CA GLY A 79 -16.13 1.70 10.01
C GLY A 79 -14.88 2.56 10.15
N GLY A 80 -13.79 2.26 9.47
CA GLY A 80 -12.64 3.17 9.44
C GLY A 80 -12.96 4.48 8.72
N ASP A 81 -12.44 5.61 9.20
CA ASP A 81 -12.81 6.94 8.76
C ASP A 81 -11.66 7.96 8.84
N TRP A 82 -11.86 9.20 8.33
CA TRP A 82 -10.86 10.26 8.35
C TRP A 82 -10.55 10.79 9.76
N LYS A 83 -11.47 10.70 10.72
CA LYS A 83 -11.17 10.97 12.14
C LYS A 83 -10.22 9.93 12.71
N GLY A 84 -10.45 8.66 12.34
CA GLY A 84 -9.60 7.55 12.72
C GLY A 84 -8.19 7.70 12.16
N LEU A 85 -8.07 7.99 10.85
CA LEU A 85 -6.79 8.30 10.22
C LEU A 85 -6.09 9.45 10.93
N THR A 86 -6.81 10.55 11.22
CA THR A 86 -6.26 11.71 11.94
C THR A 86 -5.69 11.34 13.30
N LYS A 87 -6.39 10.48 14.07
CA LYS A 87 -5.93 9.99 15.37
C LYS A 87 -4.66 9.14 15.31
N LYS A 88 -4.35 8.55 14.14
CA LYS A 88 -3.22 7.64 13.94
C LYS A 88 -2.06 8.23 13.14
N LEU A 89 -2.10 9.51 12.81
CA LEU A 89 -1.04 10.18 12.05
C LEU A 89 0.35 10.11 12.71
N ASP A 90 0.41 10.13 14.05
CA ASP A 90 1.69 10.01 14.76
C ASP A 90 2.30 8.61 14.58
N TYR A 91 1.48 7.56 14.62
CA TYR A 91 1.91 6.19 14.32
C TYR A 91 2.49 6.06 12.89
N ILE A 92 1.79 6.64 11.90
CA ILE A 92 2.25 6.65 10.50
C ILE A 92 3.55 7.46 10.37
N LYS A 93 3.62 8.63 11.01
CA LYS A 93 4.83 9.47 11.03
C LYS A 93 6.02 8.77 11.66
N ASN A 94 5.80 8.07 12.76
CA ASN A 94 6.84 7.36 13.49
C ASN A 94 7.39 6.16 12.70
N LEU A 95 6.60 5.57 11.80
CA LEU A 95 7.09 4.56 10.85
C LEU A 95 8.17 5.14 9.91
N GLY A 96 8.13 6.47 9.66
CA GLY A 96 9.14 7.18 8.89
C GLY A 96 8.79 7.40 7.42
N VAL A 97 7.56 7.12 7.01
CA VAL A 97 7.04 7.44 5.67
C VAL A 97 6.84 8.96 5.50
N THR A 98 6.72 9.42 4.26
CA THR A 98 6.61 10.85 3.94
C THR A 98 5.30 11.21 3.23
N ALA A 99 4.60 10.22 2.68
CA ALA A 99 3.33 10.41 2.00
C ALA A 99 2.33 9.32 2.41
N ILE A 100 1.05 9.68 2.48
CA ILE A 100 -0.06 8.76 2.74
C ILE A 100 -0.94 8.74 1.49
N TRP A 101 -1.10 7.56 0.88
CA TRP A 101 -2.07 7.34 -0.18
C TRP A 101 -3.34 6.78 0.45
N ILE A 102 -4.46 7.51 0.38
CA ILE A 102 -5.76 7.12 0.90
C ILE A 102 -6.66 6.61 -0.23
N SER A 103 -7.49 5.60 0.06
CA SER A 103 -8.52 5.10 -0.86
C SER A 103 -9.47 6.22 -1.32
N PRO A 104 -10.20 6.03 -2.45
CA PRO A 104 -11.05 7.07 -3.03
C PRO A 104 -12.02 7.67 -2.02
N ILE A 105 -12.26 8.98 -2.19
CA ILE A 105 -12.97 9.81 -1.21
C ILE A 105 -14.40 10.15 -1.61
N SER A 106 -14.73 9.96 -2.89
CA SER A 106 -16.05 10.27 -3.45
C SER A 106 -17.12 9.33 -2.90
N LYS A 107 -18.36 9.82 -2.82
CA LYS A 107 -19.47 8.99 -2.33
C LYS A 107 -19.69 7.78 -3.23
N ASN A 108 -19.74 6.63 -2.63
CA ASN A 108 -19.95 5.34 -3.29
C ASN A 108 -21.41 4.89 -3.23
N GLU A 109 -21.75 3.90 -4.08
CA GLU A 109 -22.93 3.10 -3.83
C GLU A 109 -22.76 2.34 -2.52
N THR A 110 -23.84 2.29 -1.74
CA THR A 110 -23.84 1.65 -0.42
C THR A 110 -23.56 0.16 -0.55
N LEU A 111 -24.17 -0.49 -1.54
CA LEU A 111 -23.99 -1.90 -1.87
C LEU A 111 -23.80 -2.07 -3.38
N SER A 112 -23.03 -3.09 -3.78
CA SER A 112 -23.01 -3.56 -5.17
C SER A 112 -24.42 -3.90 -5.66
N ARG A 113 -24.64 -3.88 -6.98
CA ARG A 113 -25.94 -4.15 -7.59
C ARG A 113 -26.61 -5.45 -7.11
N ASP A 114 -25.82 -6.50 -6.87
CA ASP A 114 -26.27 -7.79 -6.34
C ASP A 114 -26.31 -7.87 -4.81
N GLY A 115 -25.89 -6.80 -4.11
CA GLY A 115 -25.83 -6.72 -2.66
C GLY A 115 -24.73 -7.57 -2.00
N SER A 116 -23.82 -8.12 -2.77
CA SER A 116 -22.79 -9.07 -2.27
C SER A 116 -21.58 -8.39 -1.64
N GLU A 117 -21.40 -7.07 -1.86
CA GLU A 117 -20.30 -6.26 -1.35
C GLU A 117 -20.77 -4.83 -1.09
N SER A 118 -20.21 -4.13 -0.10
CA SER A 118 -20.45 -2.69 0.07
C SER A 118 -19.35 -1.85 -0.60
N GLY A 119 -19.65 -0.55 -0.83
CA GLY A 119 -18.72 0.38 -1.47
C GLY A 119 -17.57 0.88 -0.58
N TYR A 120 -17.24 0.18 0.52
CA TYR A 120 -16.23 0.56 1.52
C TYR A 120 -14.85 0.92 0.96
N HIS A 121 -14.53 0.39 -0.21
CA HIS A 121 -13.22 0.56 -0.83
C HIS A 121 -13.08 1.85 -1.64
N GLY A 122 -14.20 2.50 -2.00
CA GLY A 122 -14.20 3.77 -2.73
C GLY A 122 -14.32 3.66 -4.26
N TYR A 123 -14.35 2.44 -4.84
CA TYR A 123 -14.34 2.25 -6.30
C TYR A 123 -15.73 2.07 -6.93
N PHE A 124 -16.82 2.14 -6.14
CA PHE A 124 -18.20 2.12 -6.63
C PHE A 124 -18.77 3.54 -6.66
N THR A 125 -18.17 4.42 -7.43
CA THR A 125 -18.49 5.85 -7.43
C THR A 125 -19.95 6.11 -7.80
N HIS A 126 -20.68 6.77 -6.89
CA HIS A 126 -22.04 7.26 -7.07
C HIS A 126 -22.08 8.77 -7.33
N ASP A 127 -21.36 9.55 -6.54
CA ASP A 127 -21.31 11.01 -6.63
C ASP A 127 -19.85 11.49 -6.50
N TYR A 128 -19.30 11.94 -7.59
CA TYR A 128 -17.93 12.43 -7.67
C TYR A 128 -17.69 13.70 -6.85
N ALA A 129 -18.71 14.52 -6.64
CA ALA A 129 -18.59 15.83 -6.01
C ALA A 129 -18.79 15.81 -4.49
N SER A 130 -19.40 14.76 -3.96
CA SER A 130 -19.66 14.60 -2.52
C SER A 130 -18.69 13.64 -1.87
N PRO A 131 -18.30 13.87 -0.60
CA PRO A 131 -17.50 12.92 0.16
C PRO A 131 -18.35 11.70 0.54
N ASP A 132 -17.72 10.54 0.69
CA ASP A 132 -18.41 9.36 1.22
C ASP A 132 -18.78 9.58 2.70
N PRO A 133 -20.08 9.46 3.07
CA PRO A 133 -20.50 9.70 4.44
C PRO A 133 -19.95 8.71 5.45
N HIS A 134 -19.57 7.47 5.02
CA HIS A 134 -18.94 6.48 5.89
C HIS A 134 -17.52 6.90 6.30
N PHE A 135 -16.84 7.70 5.49
CA PHE A 135 -15.52 8.23 5.83
C PHE A 135 -15.57 9.58 6.54
N GLY A 136 -16.72 10.28 6.46
CA GLY A 136 -16.94 11.53 7.14
C GLY A 136 -17.31 12.71 6.23
N THR A 137 -17.17 13.90 6.76
CA THR A 137 -17.48 15.16 6.06
C THR A 137 -16.25 15.71 5.33
N LYS A 138 -16.49 16.57 4.32
CA LYS A 138 -15.40 17.30 3.64
C LYS A 138 -14.52 18.09 4.62
N SER A 139 -15.10 18.63 5.69
CA SER A 139 -14.34 19.35 6.72
C SER A 139 -13.40 18.44 7.50
N GLU A 140 -13.79 17.19 7.74
CA GLU A 140 -12.96 16.19 8.40
C GLU A 140 -11.81 15.74 7.50
N LEU A 141 -12.07 15.56 6.19
CA LEU A 141 -11.03 15.29 5.21
C LEU A 141 -10.00 16.43 5.13
N ILE A 142 -10.46 17.68 5.03
CA ILE A 142 -9.57 18.87 5.06
C ILE A 142 -8.77 18.92 6.36
N ASN A 143 -9.41 18.58 7.49
CA ASN A 143 -8.70 18.50 8.78
C ASN A 143 -7.64 17.41 8.78
N PHE A 144 -7.93 16.24 8.25
CA PHE A 144 -6.96 15.13 8.11
C PHE A 144 -5.74 15.57 7.30
N VAL A 145 -5.93 16.16 6.11
CA VAL A 145 -4.84 16.65 5.26
C VAL A 145 -4.00 17.71 5.98
N ARG A 146 -4.67 18.67 6.64
CA ARG A 146 -3.98 19.71 7.42
C ARG A 146 -3.14 19.14 8.57
N GLU A 147 -3.66 18.15 9.29
CA GLU A 147 -2.94 17.49 10.39
C GLU A 147 -1.78 16.61 9.88
N ALA A 148 -1.93 15.99 8.69
CA ALA A 148 -0.86 15.29 7.99
C ALA A 148 0.27 16.26 7.61
N HIS A 149 -0.07 17.39 6.98
CA HIS A 149 0.91 18.42 6.59
C HIS A 149 1.66 19.01 7.77
N LYS A 150 1.02 19.23 8.93
CA LYS A 150 1.71 19.65 10.16
C LYS A 150 2.80 18.67 10.60
N ARG A 151 2.69 17.41 10.22
CA ARG A 151 3.67 16.35 10.48
C ARG A 151 4.66 16.14 9.34
N ASN A 152 4.63 16.97 8.31
CA ASN A 152 5.36 16.79 7.05
C ASN A 152 5.03 15.40 6.43
N LEU A 153 3.76 15.08 6.34
CA LEU A 153 3.22 13.95 5.61
C LEU A 153 2.39 14.49 4.45
N LYS A 154 2.79 14.20 3.22
CA LYS A 154 2.01 14.48 2.01
C LYS A 154 0.78 13.59 1.95
N VAL A 155 -0.24 14.02 1.22
CA VAL A 155 -1.46 13.22 1.00
C VAL A 155 -1.69 13.03 -0.49
N ILE A 156 -1.82 11.77 -0.88
CA ILE A 156 -2.10 11.32 -2.24
C ILE A 156 -3.55 10.82 -2.27
N LEU A 157 -4.34 11.40 -3.18
CA LEU A 157 -5.71 10.93 -3.40
C LEU A 157 -5.74 9.79 -4.41
N ASP A 158 -6.51 8.75 -4.11
CA ASP A 158 -6.95 7.80 -5.12
C ASP A 158 -8.14 8.40 -5.88
N VAL A 159 -8.10 8.38 -7.21
CA VAL A 159 -9.14 8.95 -8.08
C VAL A 159 -9.57 7.92 -9.12
N VAL A 160 -10.88 7.89 -9.40
CA VAL A 160 -11.54 6.87 -10.23
C VAL A 160 -12.19 7.52 -11.47
N PRO A 161 -11.41 8.01 -12.46
CA PRO A 161 -11.99 8.69 -13.61
C PRO A 161 -12.47 7.74 -14.71
N ASN A 162 -12.20 6.44 -14.62
CA ASN A 162 -12.54 5.45 -15.61
C ASN A 162 -14.02 5.05 -15.59
N HIS A 163 -14.63 4.88 -14.41
CA HIS A 163 -15.92 4.21 -14.26
C HIS A 163 -16.72 4.73 -13.08
N THR A 164 -18.02 4.44 -13.09
CA THR A 164 -18.91 4.55 -11.95
C THR A 164 -19.19 3.16 -11.33
N ALA A 165 -20.11 3.04 -10.39
CA ALA A 165 -20.68 1.75 -10.01
C ALA A 165 -21.46 1.13 -11.19
N ASP A 166 -21.88 -0.13 -11.04
CA ASP A 166 -22.71 -0.87 -12.01
C ASP A 166 -24.17 -0.38 -11.98
N TYR A 167 -24.51 0.57 -12.82
CA TYR A 167 -25.86 1.13 -12.96
C TYR A 167 -26.56 0.71 -14.25
N LEU A 168 -25.80 0.59 -15.35
CA LEU A 168 -26.30 0.17 -16.65
C LEU A 168 -26.29 -1.36 -16.70
N GLU A 169 -27.33 -1.94 -17.28
CA GLU A 169 -27.27 -3.37 -17.62
C GLU A 169 -26.31 -3.57 -18.78
N THR A 170 -25.68 -4.73 -18.87
CA THR A 170 -24.71 -5.05 -19.92
C THR A 170 -25.16 -4.54 -21.30
N ALA A 171 -24.41 -3.61 -21.86
CA ALA A 171 -24.67 -2.93 -23.13
C ALA A 171 -26.03 -2.17 -23.21
N ALA A 172 -26.67 -1.84 -22.08
CA ALA A 172 -27.87 -1.02 -22.07
C ALA A 172 -27.52 0.45 -22.32
N THR A 173 -28.39 1.15 -23.04
CA THR A 173 -28.22 2.58 -23.37
C THR A 173 -29.04 3.49 -22.44
N ASN A 174 -29.71 2.96 -21.44
CA ASN A 174 -30.51 3.68 -20.48
C ASN A 174 -30.52 2.96 -19.12
N TYR A 175 -30.64 3.70 -18.04
CA TYR A 175 -30.83 3.15 -16.70
C TYR A 175 -32.18 2.41 -16.59
N SER A 176 -32.17 1.30 -15.87
CA SER A 176 -33.38 0.50 -15.63
C SER A 176 -34.36 1.22 -14.67
N SER A 177 -33.89 2.15 -13.87
CA SER A 177 -34.67 2.91 -12.90
C SER A 177 -34.04 4.28 -12.62
N ASN A 178 -34.86 5.33 -12.49
CA ASN A 178 -34.39 6.63 -12.04
C ASN A 178 -33.95 6.66 -10.56
N ALA A 179 -34.23 5.59 -9.81
CA ALA A 179 -33.81 5.47 -8.42
C ALA A 179 -32.42 4.79 -8.28
N TYR A 180 -31.90 4.17 -9.36
CA TYR A 180 -30.61 3.51 -9.38
C TYR A 180 -29.81 4.01 -10.58
N GLN A 181 -29.10 5.12 -10.37
CA GLN A 181 -28.27 5.82 -11.35
C GLN A 181 -27.24 6.68 -10.61
N PRO A 182 -26.14 7.06 -11.23
CA PRO A 182 -25.17 8.00 -10.62
C PRO A 182 -25.83 9.35 -10.31
N ALA A 183 -25.21 10.11 -9.43
CA ALA A 183 -25.60 11.50 -9.20
C ALA A 183 -25.33 12.38 -10.44
N ALA A 184 -26.17 13.41 -10.64
CA ALA A 184 -25.94 14.37 -11.72
C ALA A 184 -24.59 15.12 -11.53
N PRO A 185 -23.88 15.44 -12.63
CA PRO A 185 -24.28 15.29 -14.03
C PRO A 185 -23.95 13.91 -14.63
N PHE A 186 -23.30 13.00 -13.88
CA PHE A 186 -22.89 11.68 -14.36
C PHE A 186 -24.06 10.71 -14.61
N ASN A 187 -25.29 11.11 -14.31
CA ASN A 187 -26.49 10.36 -14.66
C ASN A 187 -26.95 10.56 -16.12
N ASN A 188 -26.08 11.03 -16.99
CA ASN A 188 -26.31 11.10 -18.43
C ASN A 188 -25.77 9.84 -19.12
N PRO A 189 -26.63 8.91 -19.61
CA PRO A 189 -26.16 7.68 -20.23
C PRO A 189 -25.31 7.89 -21.48
N ASP A 190 -25.43 9.04 -22.17
CA ASP A 190 -24.58 9.36 -23.34
C ASP A 190 -23.10 9.61 -22.97
N TRP A 191 -22.78 9.65 -21.67
CA TRP A 191 -21.41 9.79 -21.17
C TRP A 191 -20.69 8.46 -20.97
N TYR A 192 -21.34 7.34 -21.29
CA TYR A 192 -20.81 5.99 -21.10
C TYR A 192 -20.61 5.27 -22.43
N HIS A 193 -19.67 4.32 -22.44
CA HIS A 193 -19.65 3.31 -23.47
C HIS A 193 -20.71 2.22 -23.16
N HIS A 194 -21.20 1.56 -24.22
CA HIS A 194 -22.28 0.58 -24.13
C HIS A 194 -21.91 -0.75 -24.78
N TYR A 195 -20.70 -1.23 -24.52
CA TYR A 195 -20.16 -2.44 -25.13
C TYR A 195 -20.23 -3.67 -24.20
N GLY A 196 -20.56 -3.46 -22.91
CA GLY A 196 -20.52 -4.49 -21.86
C GLY A 196 -19.11 -4.83 -21.41
N ASP A 197 -18.93 -5.90 -20.65
CA ASP A 197 -17.68 -6.25 -19.96
C ASP A 197 -16.50 -6.53 -20.89
N ILE A 198 -15.29 -6.18 -20.45
CA ILE A 198 -14.02 -6.62 -21.04
C ILE A 198 -13.94 -8.16 -20.98
N LYS A 199 -13.76 -8.78 -22.13
CA LYS A 199 -13.62 -10.24 -22.28
C LYS A 199 -12.24 -10.66 -22.76
N ASP A 200 -11.53 -9.79 -23.44
CA ASP A 200 -10.17 -10.02 -23.94
C ASP A 200 -9.27 -8.85 -23.53
N TRP A 201 -8.50 -9.07 -22.49
CA TRP A 201 -7.54 -8.11 -21.95
C TRP A 201 -6.33 -7.81 -22.88
N ASN A 202 -6.17 -8.56 -23.98
CA ASN A 202 -5.18 -8.29 -25.00
C ASN A 202 -5.74 -7.43 -26.14
N ASN A 203 -7.04 -7.18 -26.15
CA ASN A 203 -7.70 -6.31 -27.12
C ASN A 203 -7.78 -4.89 -26.57
N GLU A 204 -6.90 -4.00 -27.04
CA GLU A 204 -6.81 -2.61 -26.58
C GLU A 204 -8.14 -1.85 -26.71
N PHE A 205 -8.95 -2.14 -27.76
CA PHE A 205 -10.25 -1.50 -27.91
C PHE A 205 -11.21 -1.91 -26.79
N GLN A 206 -11.23 -3.19 -26.39
CA GLN A 206 -12.04 -3.61 -25.24
C GLN A 206 -11.53 -3.00 -23.95
N VAL A 207 -10.22 -2.96 -23.75
CA VAL A 207 -9.63 -2.40 -22.53
C VAL A 207 -9.99 -0.93 -22.33
N LEU A 208 -10.13 -0.17 -23.44
CA LEU A 208 -10.40 1.27 -23.41
C LEU A 208 -11.89 1.65 -23.47
N ASN A 209 -12.79 0.71 -23.78
CA ASN A 209 -14.18 1.08 -24.11
C ASN A 209 -15.23 0.12 -23.50
N TYR A 210 -14.82 -0.87 -22.75
CA TYR A 210 -15.72 -1.87 -22.16
C TYR A 210 -15.70 -1.79 -20.63
N ASP A 211 -16.77 -2.24 -20.02
CA ASP A 211 -16.98 -2.22 -18.58
C ASP A 211 -15.92 -3.04 -17.84
N LEU A 212 -15.38 -2.48 -16.77
CA LEU A 212 -14.39 -3.11 -15.92
C LEU A 212 -15.08 -3.97 -14.85
N GLY A 213 -15.38 -5.25 -15.18
CA GLY A 213 -15.99 -6.16 -14.23
C GLY A 213 -17.39 -5.70 -13.78
N GLY A 214 -18.19 -5.19 -14.71
CA GLY A 214 -19.53 -4.68 -14.49
C GLY A 214 -19.61 -3.20 -14.10
N LEU A 215 -18.48 -2.53 -13.84
CA LEU A 215 -18.46 -1.10 -13.53
C LEU A 215 -18.58 -0.28 -14.82
N ASP A 216 -19.56 0.63 -14.88
CA ASP A 216 -19.90 1.36 -16.10
C ASP A 216 -18.79 2.28 -16.58
N ASP A 217 -18.27 2.03 -17.77
CA ASP A 217 -17.13 2.70 -18.36
C ASP A 217 -17.48 4.10 -18.89
N LEU A 218 -16.81 5.13 -18.38
CA LEU A 218 -17.02 6.51 -18.78
C LEU A 218 -16.32 6.80 -20.12
N ASN A 219 -17.11 7.27 -21.08
CA ASN A 219 -16.60 7.68 -22.40
C ASN A 219 -15.79 8.98 -22.30
N THR A 220 -14.49 8.85 -22.12
CA THR A 220 -13.57 9.99 -22.06
C THR A 220 -13.32 10.67 -23.42
N ASP A 221 -13.88 10.16 -24.53
CA ASP A 221 -13.97 10.88 -25.82
C ASP A 221 -15.14 11.88 -25.82
N ASN A 222 -16.12 11.73 -24.93
CA ASN A 222 -17.21 12.70 -24.77
C ASN A 222 -16.66 13.97 -24.09
N ALA A 223 -16.77 15.12 -24.77
CA ALA A 223 -16.17 16.38 -24.33
C ALA A 223 -16.74 16.89 -22.99
N ASP A 224 -18.03 16.67 -22.74
CA ASP A 224 -18.68 17.13 -21.51
C ASP A 224 -18.29 16.25 -20.32
N ALA A 225 -18.29 14.92 -20.46
CA ALA A 225 -17.80 13.97 -19.45
C ALA A 225 -16.34 14.25 -19.09
N ARG A 226 -15.49 14.44 -20.11
CA ARG A 226 -14.06 14.78 -19.97
C ARG A 226 -13.85 16.10 -19.21
N ALA A 227 -14.66 17.13 -19.51
CA ALA A 227 -14.58 18.42 -18.85
C ALA A 227 -15.00 18.32 -17.37
N GLU A 228 -16.08 17.61 -17.10
CA GLU A 228 -16.60 17.45 -15.72
C GLU A 228 -15.67 16.63 -14.85
N LEU A 229 -15.12 15.50 -15.33
CA LEU A 229 -14.12 14.71 -14.62
C LEU A 229 -12.91 15.56 -14.21
N LYS A 230 -12.37 16.37 -15.15
CA LYS A 230 -11.27 17.30 -14.84
C LYS A 230 -11.67 18.33 -13.80
N ALA A 231 -12.87 18.88 -13.89
CA ALA A 231 -13.36 19.93 -12.98
C ALA A 231 -13.56 19.39 -11.56
N VAL A 232 -14.25 18.27 -11.40
CA VAL A 232 -14.56 17.72 -10.07
C VAL A 232 -13.31 17.30 -9.31
N TYR A 233 -12.38 16.61 -9.97
CA TYR A 233 -11.14 16.19 -9.32
C TYR A 233 -10.16 17.35 -9.08
N LYS A 234 -10.13 18.36 -9.99
CA LYS A 234 -9.41 19.61 -9.73
C LYS A 234 -9.92 20.30 -8.47
N ASN A 235 -11.24 20.34 -8.30
CA ASN A 235 -11.84 20.93 -7.09
C ASN A 235 -11.43 20.15 -5.84
N TRP A 236 -11.47 18.82 -5.86
CA TRP A 236 -11.00 18.01 -4.74
C TRP A 236 -9.53 18.29 -4.39
N VAL A 237 -8.61 18.19 -5.36
CA VAL A 237 -7.20 18.47 -5.16
C VAL A 237 -6.97 19.85 -4.54
N THR A 238 -7.67 20.87 -5.06
CA THR A 238 -7.53 22.26 -4.60
C THR A 238 -8.12 22.46 -3.21
N ASP A 239 -9.33 21.96 -2.96
CA ASP A 239 -10.08 22.22 -1.73
C ASP A 239 -9.47 21.55 -0.51
N ILE A 240 -8.88 20.37 -0.68
CA ILE A 240 -8.25 19.64 0.42
C ILE A 240 -6.74 19.89 0.51
N GLY A 241 -6.10 20.35 -0.57
CA GLY A 241 -4.65 20.57 -0.64
C GLY A 241 -3.88 19.27 -0.83
N ALA A 242 -4.35 18.36 -1.70
CA ALA A 242 -3.64 17.12 -2.02
C ALA A 242 -2.30 17.40 -2.72
N ASP A 243 -1.29 16.57 -2.46
CA ASP A 243 0.08 16.73 -2.95
C ASP A 243 0.39 15.84 -4.17
N GLY A 244 -0.48 14.88 -4.46
CA GLY A 244 -0.42 13.97 -5.61
C GLY A 244 -1.72 13.18 -5.77
N VAL A 245 -1.83 12.43 -6.86
CA VAL A 245 -2.95 11.52 -7.08
C VAL A 245 -2.46 10.16 -7.59
N ARG A 246 -3.19 9.11 -7.25
CA ARG A 246 -3.11 7.81 -7.91
C ARG A 246 -4.34 7.68 -8.81
N VAL A 247 -4.13 7.34 -10.08
CA VAL A 247 -5.23 7.16 -11.05
C VAL A 247 -5.57 5.69 -11.14
N ASP A 248 -6.78 5.36 -10.69
CA ASP A 248 -7.35 4.02 -10.77
C ASP A 248 -7.59 3.63 -12.23
N ALA A 249 -7.39 2.35 -12.54
CA ALA A 249 -7.64 1.77 -13.85
C ALA A 249 -7.05 2.57 -15.02
N ALA A 250 -5.90 3.24 -14.84
CA ALA A 250 -5.27 4.07 -15.86
C ALA A 250 -5.03 3.33 -17.18
N ARG A 251 -4.87 2.00 -17.12
CA ARG A 251 -4.77 1.14 -18.30
C ARG A 251 -6.00 1.23 -19.21
N SER A 252 -7.18 1.44 -18.64
CA SER A 252 -8.46 1.46 -19.32
C SER A 252 -8.91 2.87 -19.74
N ILE A 253 -8.08 3.89 -19.50
CA ILE A 253 -8.38 5.29 -19.81
C ILE A 253 -7.66 5.73 -21.08
N ASP A 254 -8.31 6.58 -21.90
CA ASP A 254 -7.67 7.22 -23.05
C ASP A 254 -6.41 7.99 -22.62
N LYS A 255 -5.33 7.76 -23.32
CA LYS A 255 -4.00 8.29 -22.96
C LYS A 255 -3.91 9.81 -23.09
N ASP A 256 -4.59 10.41 -24.07
CA ASP A 256 -4.60 11.86 -24.23
C ASP A 256 -5.45 12.50 -23.12
N PHE A 257 -6.52 11.82 -22.67
CA PHE A 257 -7.27 12.26 -21.50
C PHE A 257 -6.41 12.19 -20.23
N LEU A 258 -5.65 11.13 -19.97
CA LEU A 258 -4.75 11.05 -18.81
C LEU A 258 -3.81 12.24 -18.73
N LYS A 259 -3.21 12.63 -19.88
CA LYS A 259 -2.32 13.78 -19.95
C LYS A 259 -3.01 15.11 -19.65
N GLU A 260 -4.21 15.30 -20.20
CA GLU A 260 -5.01 16.50 -19.90
C GLU A 260 -5.47 16.53 -18.44
N PHE A 261 -5.79 15.36 -17.90
CA PHE A 261 -6.24 15.18 -16.54
C PHE A 261 -5.15 15.58 -15.54
N GLU A 262 -3.93 15.02 -15.65
CA GLU A 262 -2.80 15.42 -14.80
C GLU A 262 -2.50 16.93 -14.93
N THR A 263 -2.51 17.46 -16.15
CA THR A 263 -2.30 18.89 -16.39
C THR A 263 -3.36 19.74 -15.69
N ALA A 264 -4.64 19.31 -15.71
CA ALA A 264 -5.73 20.02 -15.07
C ALA A 264 -5.63 19.96 -13.53
N LEU A 265 -5.26 18.81 -12.98
CA LEU A 265 -5.07 18.63 -11.53
C LEU A 265 -3.95 19.51 -10.99
N GLY A 266 -2.84 19.63 -11.72
CA GLY A 266 -1.69 20.46 -11.34
C GLY A 266 -0.85 19.89 -10.20
N VAL A 267 -0.98 18.59 -9.93
CA VAL A 267 -0.15 17.78 -9.03
C VAL A 267 0.31 16.53 -9.77
N PRO A 268 1.44 15.92 -9.41
CA PRO A 268 1.90 14.68 -10.01
C PRO A 268 0.87 13.55 -9.86
N SER A 269 0.73 12.74 -10.92
CA SER A 269 -0.06 11.52 -10.89
C SER A 269 0.78 10.28 -11.14
N PHE A 270 0.36 9.15 -10.58
CA PHE A 270 0.86 7.83 -10.98
C PHE A 270 -0.33 6.89 -11.24
N GLY A 271 -0.28 6.26 -12.42
CA GLY A 271 -1.38 5.43 -12.90
C GLY A 271 -1.25 3.96 -12.50
N GLU A 272 -2.42 3.34 -12.33
CA GLU A 272 -2.50 1.89 -12.24
C GLU A 272 -2.55 1.28 -13.65
N VAL A 273 -1.45 0.69 -14.07
CA VAL A 273 -1.34 -0.05 -15.33
C VAL A 273 -1.07 -1.52 -15.01
N PHE A 274 -2.13 -2.26 -14.71
CA PHE A 274 -2.08 -3.62 -14.17
C PHE A 274 -1.70 -4.66 -15.23
N ILE A 275 -0.40 -4.70 -15.58
CA ILE A 275 0.20 -5.66 -16.52
C ILE A 275 1.70 -5.79 -16.28
N GLY A 276 2.28 -6.99 -16.52
CA GLY A 276 3.71 -7.26 -16.34
C GLY A 276 4.60 -6.88 -17.52
N ASP A 277 4.08 -6.24 -18.57
CA ASP A 277 4.82 -5.90 -19.79
C ASP A 277 5.43 -4.49 -19.67
N VAL A 278 6.77 -4.44 -19.59
CA VAL A 278 7.53 -3.18 -19.51
C VAL A 278 7.31 -2.30 -20.74
N ASP A 279 7.23 -2.87 -21.95
CA ASP A 279 7.01 -2.11 -23.19
C ASP A 279 5.65 -1.41 -23.20
N TYR A 280 4.67 -2.01 -22.56
CA TYR A 280 3.34 -1.43 -22.41
C TYR A 280 3.33 -0.36 -21.30
N VAL A 281 3.76 -0.71 -20.09
CA VAL A 281 3.71 0.15 -18.91
C VAL A 281 4.56 1.41 -19.07
N SER A 282 5.74 1.30 -19.65
CA SER A 282 6.66 2.44 -19.81
C SER A 282 6.10 3.59 -20.64
N LYS A 283 5.17 3.32 -21.55
CA LYS A 283 4.52 4.33 -22.40
C LYS A 283 3.67 5.30 -21.59
N PHE A 284 3.13 4.88 -20.45
CA PHE A 284 2.25 5.72 -19.62
C PHE A 284 2.99 6.90 -18.99
N GLN A 285 4.30 6.81 -18.77
CA GLN A 285 5.08 7.98 -18.33
C GLN A 285 5.19 9.11 -19.38
N ASN A 286 4.60 8.95 -20.57
CA ASN A 286 4.41 10.06 -21.50
C ASN A 286 3.14 10.87 -21.24
N TYR A 287 2.25 10.32 -20.40
CA TYR A 287 0.92 10.86 -20.13
C TYR A 287 0.71 11.20 -18.65
N GLU A 288 1.43 10.52 -17.76
CA GLU A 288 1.45 10.71 -16.32
C GLU A 288 2.88 10.84 -15.80
N TRP A 289 3.05 11.46 -14.65
CA TRP A 289 4.35 11.62 -14.00
C TRP A 289 5.00 10.28 -13.64
N GLY A 290 4.22 9.32 -13.11
CA GLY A 290 4.67 8.01 -12.68
C GLY A 290 3.67 6.90 -12.98
N VAL A 291 4.03 5.68 -12.62
CA VAL A 291 3.13 4.50 -12.67
C VAL A 291 3.47 3.52 -11.55
N LEU A 292 2.48 2.70 -11.15
CA LEU A 292 2.72 1.53 -10.32
C LEU A 292 3.59 0.51 -11.08
N ASP A 293 4.66 0.04 -10.46
CA ASP A 293 5.65 -0.86 -11.08
C ASP A 293 5.20 -2.33 -11.06
N PHE A 294 4.08 -2.62 -11.72
CA PHE A 294 3.59 -3.99 -11.82
C PHE A 294 4.58 -4.97 -12.47
N PRO A 295 5.37 -4.58 -13.49
CA PRO A 295 6.38 -5.49 -14.02
C PRO A 295 7.38 -5.98 -12.96
N LEU A 296 7.90 -5.08 -12.12
CA LEU A 296 8.81 -5.46 -11.04
C LEU A 296 8.08 -6.18 -9.90
N PHE A 297 6.87 -5.74 -9.56
CA PHE A 297 6.02 -6.34 -8.53
C PHE A 297 5.82 -7.84 -8.76
N PHE A 298 5.41 -8.26 -9.95
CA PHE A 298 5.20 -9.68 -10.25
C PHE A 298 6.48 -10.50 -10.07
N GLN A 299 7.61 -10.01 -10.61
CA GLN A 299 8.86 -10.75 -10.53
C GLN A 299 9.49 -10.73 -9.13
N ALA A 300 9.35 -9.63 -8.37
CA ALA A 300 9.81 -9.57 -6.99
C ALA A 300 9.08 -10.58 -6.10
N ARG A 301 7.76 -10.72 -6.27
CA ARG A 301 6.97 -11.74 -5.54
C ARG A 301 7.45 -13.15 -5.88
N GLU A 302 7.64 -13.47 -7.16
CA GLU A 302 8.18 -14.77 -7.58
C GLU A 302 9.55 -15.06 -6.95
N VAL A 303 10.44 -14.07 -6.96
CA VAL A 303 11.79 -14.24 -6.41
C VAL A 303 11.75 -14.42 -4.89
N PHE A 304 11.06 -13.53 -4.17
CA PHE A 304 11.16 -13.51 -2.71
C PHE A 304 10.17 -14.45 -2.01
N ALA A 305 8.94 -14.60 -2.50
CA ALA A 305 7.97 -15.50 -1.90
C ALA A 305 8.16 -16.96 -2.36
N HIS A 306 8.43 -17.16 -3.65
CA HIS A 306 8.51 -18.51 -4.24
C HIS A 306 9.94 -18.98 -4.51
N ASP A 307 10.95 -18.24 -4.05
CA ASP A 307 12.36 -18.58 -4.22
C ASP A 307 12.77 -18.77 -5.69
N SER A 308 12.18 -18.03 -6.62
CA SER A 308 12.56 -18.04 -8.04
C SER A 308 13.94 -17.39 -8.26
N SER A 309 14.47 -17.45 -9.49
CA SER A 309 15.77 -16.89 -9.83
C SER A 309 15.77 -15.36 -9.84
N PHE A 310 16.82 -14.73 -9.32
CA PHE A 310 17.04 -13.27 -9.44
C PHE A 310 17.19 -12.78 -10.89
N HIS A 311 17.43 -13.66 -11.84
CA HIS A 311 17.38 -13.30 -13.26
C HIS A 311 16.00 -12.74 -13.67
N ASN A 312 14.93 -13.10 -12.97
CA ASN A 312 13.59 -12.58 -13.24
C ASN A 312 13.51 -11.07 -12.98
N VAL A 313 13.92 -10.61 -11.79
CA VAL A 313 13.94 -9.16 -11.48
C VAL A 313 15.01 -8.43 -12.30
N LYS A 314 16.16 -9.05 -12.56
CA LYS A 314 17.19 -8.51 -13.45
C LYS A 314 16.62 -8.20 -14.83
N ASN A 315 15.89 -9.12 -15.43
CA ASN A 315 15.31 -8.97 -16.76
C ASN A 315 14.32 -7.77 -16.84
N ILE A 316 13.64 -7.45 -15.74
CA ILE A 316 12.81 -6.24 -15.66
C ILE A 316 13.69 -4.99 -15.55
N LEU A 317 14.65 -4.98 -14.63
CA LEU A 317 15.52 -3.83 -14.36
C LEU A 317 16.43 -3.47 -15.55
N ASP A 318 16.83 -4.44 -16.35
CA ASP A 318 17.60 -4.23 -17.60
C ASP A 318 16.80 -3.40 -18.64
N GLN A 319 15.49 -3.29 -18.48
CA GLN A 319 14.61 -2.55 -19.36
C GLN A 319 14.28 -1.13 -18.83
N ASP A 320 14.88 -0.71 -17.73
CA ASP A 320 14.66 0.61 -17.13
C ASP A 320 14.90 1.78 -18.12
N PHE A 321 15.73 1.58 -19.14
CA PHE A 321 15.97 2.56 -20.20
C PHE A 321 14.73 2.90 -21.05
N LYS A 322 13.66 2.08 -20.99
CA LYS A 322 12.39 2.31 -21.69
C LYS A 322 11.52 3.35 -20.98
N TYR A 323 11.71 3.50 -19.66
CA TYR A 323 10.99 4.49 -18.87
C TYR A 323 11.61 5.88 -19.04
N LYS A 324 10.76 6.90 -19.06
CA LYS A 324 11.20 8.30 -19.09
C LYS A 324 12.00 8.68 -17.85
N ASN A 325 11.54 8.21 -16.68
CA ASN A 325 12.25 8.30 -15.41
C ASN A 325 11.94 7.07 -14.54
N PRO A 326 12.83 6.10 -14.42
CA PRO A 326 12.59 4.92 -13.60
C PRO A 326 12.52 5.22 -12.09
N ASN A 327 12.96 6.39 -11.62
CA ASN A 327 12.80 6.79 -10.21
C ASN A 327 11.37 7.26 -9.88
N HIS A 328 10.50 7.48 -10.89
CA HIS A 328 9.08 7.79 -10.71
C HIS A 328 8.17 6.54 -10.72
N LEU A 329 8.75 5.35 -10.73
CA LEU A 329 7.99 4.11 -10.59
C LEU A 329 7.68 3.87 -9.11
N VAL A 330 6.43 3.56 -8.76
CA VAL A 330 6.03 3.21 -7.40
C VAL A 330 6.21 1.72 -7.20
N THR A 331 7.14 1.31 -6.32
CA THR A 331 7.53 -0.08 -6.09
C THR A 331 6.87 -0.64 -4.84
N PHE A 332 6.32 -1.84 -4.92
CA PHE A 332 5.56 -2.48 -3.83
C PHE A 332 5.65 -4.00 -3.90
N ILE A 333 5.21 -4.71 -2.85
CA ILE A 333 5.19 -6.18 -2.76
C ILE A 333 3.80 -6.75 -2.50
N ASP A 334 2.90 -5.96 -1.99
CA ASP A 334 1.47 -6.25 -1.81
C ASP A 334 0.64 -4.96 -1.92
N ASN A 335 -0.65 -5.10 -2.17
CA ASN A 335 -1.62 -4.01 -2.25
C ASN A 335 -3.04 -4.54 -1.95
N HIS A 336 -4.03 -3.68 -2.08
CA HIS A 336 -5.44 -4.00 -1.81
C HIS A 336 -6.09 -4.95 -2.85
N ASP A 337 -5.46 -5.18 -4.02
CA ASP A 337 -5.99 -6.03 -5.10
C ASP A 337 -5.30 -7.39 -5.20
N ARG A 338 -4.23 -7.60 -4.42
CA ARG A 338 -3.44 -8.82 -4.45
C ARG A 338 -3.24 -9.38 -3.04
N ASP A 339 -2.94 -10.68 -2.97
CA ASP A 339 -2.62 -11.34 -1.71
C ASP A 339 -1.53 -10.61 -0.95
N ARG A 340 -1.64 -10.59 0.38
CA ARG A 340 -0.57 -10.15 1.26
C ARG A 340 0.71 -10.92 0.96
N PHE A 341 1.85 -10.25 1.04
CA PHE A 341 3.13 -10.90 0.78
C PHE A 341 3.40 -12.06 1.74
N LEU A 342 3.08 -11.94 3.03
CA LEU A 342 3.26 -13.01 4.01
C LEU A 342 2.41 -14.25 3.68
N CYS A 343 1.22 -14.08 3.11
CA CYS A 343 0.40 -15.21 2.65
C CYS A 343 1.12 -16.03 1.57
N LEU A 344 1.73 -15.34 0.59
CA LEU A 344 2.49 -16.00 -0.48
C LEU A 344 3.80 -16.61 0.00
N ALA A 345 4.39 -16.02 1.02
CA ALA A 345 5.67 -16.44 1.59
C ALA A 345 5.52 -17.50 2.69
N ASP A 346 4.34 -18.09 2.88
CA ASP A 346 4.03 -19.07 3.93
C ASP A 346 4.44 -18.57 5.33
N ASP A 347 4.05 -17.33 5.71
CA ASP A 347 4.42 -16.69 6.99
C ASP A 347 5.95 -16.52 7.21
N ASN A 348 6.75 -16.49 6.16
CA ASN A 348 8.19 -16.40 6.29
C ASN A 348 8.65 -14.94 6.41
N TYR A 349 8.93 -14.49 7.62
CA TYR A 349 9.37 -13.13 7.92
C TYR A 349 10.75 -12.77 7.34
N GLN A 350 11.66 -13.73 7.15
CA GLN A 350 12.94 -13.48 6.49
C GLN A 350 12.72 -13.13 5.01
N LYS A 351 11.82 -13.84 4.33
CA LYS A 351 11.44 -13.52 2.94
C LYS A 351 10.82 -12.11 2.84
N LEU A 352 9.93 -11.75 3.79
CA LEU A 352 9.37 -10.40 3.86
C LEU A 352 10.44 -9.34 4.03
N ARG A 353 11.42 -9.55 4.94
CA ARG A 353 12.53 -8.61 5.13
C ARG A 353 13.39 -8.45 3.87
N LEU A 354 13.66 -9.53 3.14
CA LEU A 354 14.40 -9.45 1.87
C LEU A 354 13.63 -8.64 0.83
N ALA A 355 12.33 -8.91 0.67
CA ALA A 355 11.47 -8.19 -0.27
C ALA A 355 11.38 -6.69 0.08
N LEU A 356 11.18 -6.36 1.36
CA LEU A 356 11.19 -4.97 1.85
C LEU A 356 12.55 -4.31 1.60
N THR A 357 13.68 -4.98 1.93
CA THR A 357 15.00 -4.41 1.64
C THR A 357 15.16 -4.12 0.16
N PHE A 358 14.68 -5.00 -0.70
CA PHE A 358 14.75 -4.84 -2.15
C PHE A 358 13.97 -3.59 -2.61
N ILE A 359 12.67 -3.47 -2.28
CA ILE A 359 11.87 -2.32 -2.74
C ILE A 359 12.34 -0.98 -2.16
N PHE A 360 12.98 -0.98 -0.98
CA PHE A 360 13.53 0.24 -0.38
C PHE A 360 14.90 0.64 -0.92
N THR A 361 15.62 -0.26 -1.57
CA THR A 361 16.98 0.00 -2.06
C THR A 361 17.10 -0.04 -3.58
N VAL A 362 16.14 -0.62 -4.29
CA VAL A 362 16.02 -0.56 -5.75
C VAL A 362 15.58 0.85 -6.19
N ARG A 363 15.64 1.15 -7.48
CA ARG A 363 15.09 2.40 -8.04
C ARG A 363 13.57 2.48 -7.85
N GLY A 364 13.00 3.68 -7.90
CA GLY A 364 11.58 3.95 -7.71
C GLY A 364 11.25 4.44 -6.31
N ILE A 365 9.98 4.62 -6.02
CA ILE A 365 9.41 5.13 -4.77
C ILE A 365 8.76 3.95 -4.05
N PRO A 366 9.25 3.53 -2.87
CA PRO A 366 8.64 2.41 -2.16
C PRO A 366 7.28 2.78 -1.60
N ASP A 367 6.32 1.88 -1.79
CA ASP A 367 5.00 1.91 -1.17
C ASP A 367 4.84 0.73 -0.20
N VAL A 368 4.35 1.03 0.99
CA VAL A 368 4.02 0.07 2.03
C VAL A 368 2.51 0.03 2.20
N TYR A 369 1.90 -1.09 1.90
CA TYR A 369 0.49 -1.31 2.14
C TYR A 369 0.19 -1.43 3.64
N TYR A 370 -0.85 -0.72 4.15
CA TYR A 370 -1.19 -0.73 5.58
C TYR A 370 -1.29 -2.16 6.12
N GLY A 371 -0.81 -2.36 7.33
CA GLY A 371 -0.82 -3.65 7.99
C GLY A 371 0.37 -4.56 7.66
N THR A 372 1.13 -4.32 6.58
CA THR A 372 2.37 -5.05 6.30
C THR A 372 3.37 -4.88 7.44
N GLU A 373 3.45 -3.69 8.02
CA GLU A 373 4.28 -3.39 9.20
C GLU A 373 3.75 -4.03 10.49
N GLN A 374 2.48 -4.43 10.51
CA GLN A 374 1.83 -5.19 11.58
C GLN A 374 1.71 -6.68 11.24
N GLU A 375 2.45 -7.13 10.22
CA GLU A 375 2.55 -8.54 9.82
C GLU A 375 1.20 -9.12 9.39
N CYS A 376 0.35 -8.31 8.72
CA CYS A 376 -0.90 -8.76 8.14
C CYS A 376 -0.66 -9.87 7.13
N PHE A 377 -1.42 -10.95 7.30
CA PHE A 377 -1.25 -12.18 6.52
C PHE A 377 -2.25 -12.30 5.38
N GLY A 378 -3.46 -11.73 5.54
CA GLY A 378 -4.52 -11.83 4.54
C GLY A 378 -5.11 -13.24 4.41
N GLY A 379 -5.30 -13.92 5.51
CA GLY A 379 -5.64 -15.31 5.74
C GLY A 379 -6.27 -16.09 4.58
N GLY A 380 -5.69 -17.16 4.16
CA GLY A 380 -6.30 -18.03 3.18
C GLY A 380 -5.31 -18.70 2.25
N VAL A 381 -5.85 -19.33 1.24
CA VAL A 381 -5.05 -19.93 0.15
C VAL A 381 -4.71 -18.81 -0.82
N PRO A 382 -3.44 -18.63 -1.22
CA PRO A 382 -3.06 -17.67 -2.24
C PRO A 382 -3.91 -17.88 -3.51
N THR A 383 -4.51 -16.82 -4.01
CA THR A 383 -5.28 -16.83 -5.25
C THR A 383 -4.50 -16.07 -6.31
N GLU A 384 -4.17 -16.70 -7.43
CA GLU A 384 -3.36 -16.04 -8.48
C GLU A 384 -4.07 -14.88 -9.17
N TRP A 385 -5.41 -14.77 -9.08
CA TRP A 385 -6.21 -13.78 -9.82
C TRP A 385 -7.40 -13.21 -9.05
N ALA A 386 -7.58 -11.94 -9.21
CA ALA A 386 -8.75 -11.09 -9.07
C ALA A 386 -9.90 -11.67 -8.21
N GLY A 387 -9.92 -11.35 -6.99
CA GLY A 387 -11.03 -11.68 -6.11
C GLY A 387 -10.64 -12.73 -5.11
N ILE A 388 -9.82 -12.31 -4.18
CA ILE A 388 -9.71 -13.00 -2.91
C ILE A 388 -11.14 -13.11 -2.39
N PRO A 389 -11.71 -14.31 -2.32
CA PRO A 389 -13.19 -14.47 -2.26
C PRO A 389 -13.85 -13.78 -1.09
N ASN A 390 -13.13 -13.62 0.03
CA ASN A 390 -13.63 -12.99 1.25
C ASN A 390 -12.89 -11.69 1.59
N LYS A 391 -12.07 -11.17 0.66
CA LYS A 391 -11.29 -9.92 0.84
C LYS A 391 -10.33 -9.98 2.03
N GLU A 392 -9.77 -11.12 2.35
CA GLU A 392 -8.85 -11.30 3.48
C GLU A 392 -7.59 -10.43 3.36
N ASN A 393 -7.16 -10.06 2.16
CA ASN A 393 -6.09 -9.09 1.95
C ASN A 393 -6.43 -7.65 2.39
N ARG A 394 -7.73 -7.38 2.63
CA ARG A 394 -8.27 -6.10 3.11
C ARG A 394 -8.75 -6.21 4.56
N GLU A 395 -8.03 -6.96 5.38
CA GLU A 395 -8.33 -7.14 6.80
C GLU A 395 -8.24 -5.82 7.56
N MET A 396 -8.95 -5.74 8.69
CA MET A 396 -8.84 -4.60 9.60
C MET A 396 -7.41 -4.50 10.13
N MET A 397 -6.93 -3.27 10.32
CA MET A 397 -5.67 -3.01 11.00
C MET A 397 -5.65 -3.71 12.37
N PRO A 398 -4.79 -4.70 12.60
CA PRO A 398 -4.90 -5.55 13.80
C PRO A 398 -4.40 -4.84 15.07
N GLY A 399 -3.74 -3.72 14.92
CA GLY A 399 -3.18 -2.92 16.02
C GLY A 399 -2.23 -1.85 15.52
N PHE A 400 -1.68 -1.09 16.46
CA PHE A 400 -0.78 0.03 16.18
C PHE A 400 0.48 -0.06 17.04
N SER A 401 1.07 -1.26 17.13
CA SER A 401 2.32 -1.47 17.86
C SER A 401 3.51 -0.90 17.09
N GLU A 402 4.21 0.05 17.71
CA GLU A 402 5.49 0.55 17.20
C GLU A 402 6.68 -0.34 17.61
N ASN A 403 6.43 -1.39 18.38
CA ASN A 403 7.44 -2.32 18.89
C ASN A 403 7.59 -3.58 18.04
N GLY A 404 6.68 -3.83 17.11
CA GLY A 404 6.73 -4.98 16.21
C GLY A 404 8.04 -5.07 15.42
N ASN A 405 8.50 -6.29 15.15
CA ASN A 405 9.79 -6.52 14.48
C ASN A 405 9.78 -5.98 13.05
N ILE A 406 8.68 -6.15 12.32
CA ILE A 406 8.57 -5.64 10.94
C ILE A 406 8.38 -4.12 10.94
N TYR A 407 7.61 -3.56 11.90
CA TYR A 407 7.48 -2.11 12.05
C TYR A 407 8.86 -1.45 12.22
N LYS A 408 9.69 -1.95 13.15
CA LYS A 408 11.05 -1.44 13.38
C LYS A 408 11.97 -1.65 12.18
N TYR A 409 11.80 -2.75 11.45
CA TYR A 409 12.57 -3.02 10.25
C TYR A 409 12.26 -2.02 9.14
N ILE A 410 10.98 -1.77 8.86
CA ILE A 410 10.52 -0.74 7.90
C ILE A 410 10.99 0.65 8.34
N GLN A 411 10.85 0.97 9.64
CA GLN A 411 11.34 2.24 10.20
C GLN A 411 12.85 2.41 9.93
N ARG A 412 13.65 1.34 10.07
CA ARG A 412 15.08 1.38 9.74
C ARG A 412 15.33 1.58 8.26
N LEU A 413 14.61 0.92 7.38
CA LEU A 413 14.72 1.10 5.92
C LEU A 413 14.34 2.54 5.52
N ASN A 414 13.29 3.11 6.11
CA ASN A 414 12.90 4.50 5.94
C ASN A 414 14.03 5.47 6.35
N GLN A 415 14.67 5.24 7.50
CA GLN A 415 15.81 6.05 7.96
C GLN A 415 16.99 5.98 6.98
N ILE A 416 17.29 4.77 6.47
CA ILE A 416 18.36 4.55 5.47
C ILE A 416 18.03 5.33 4.19
N ARG A 417 16.84 5.14 3.63
CA ARG A 417 16.44 5.80 2.38
C ARG A 417 16.40 7.32 2.51
N SER A 418 15.90 7.84 3.63
CA SER A 418 15.86 9.29 3.90
C SER A 418 17.26 9.90 4.01
N LYS A 419 18.22 9.17 4.59
CA LYS A 419 19.59 9.64 4.76
C LYS A 419 20.40 9.59 3.46
N TYR A 420 20.22 8.56 2.64
CA TYR A 420 21.03 8.31 1.45
C TYR A 420 20.28 8.69 0.17
N SER A 421 20.58 9.89 -0.36
CA SER A 421 19.92 10.42 -1.56
C SER A 421 20.12 9.54 -2.79
N CYS A 422 21.23 8.80 -2.87
CA CYS A 422 21.47 7.86 -3.97
C CYS A 422 20.41 6.76 -4.07
N LEU A 423 19.71 6.43 -2.99
CA LEU A 423 18.59 5.49 -3.02
C LEU A 423 17.32 6.11 -3.62
N ARG A 424 17.20 7.44 -3.62
CA ARG A 424 16.03 8.16 -4.13
C ARG A 424 16.18 8.54 -5.61
N ASN A 425 17.26 9.25 -5.93
CA ASN A 425 17.50 9.82 -7.27
C ASN A 425 18.80 9.35 -7.92
N GLY A 426 19.48 8.35 -7.35
CA GLY A 426 20.70 7.79 -7.93
C GLY A 426 20.43 6.84 -9.09
N THR A 427 21.47 6.62 -9.90
CA THR A 427 21.47 5.58 -10.94
C THR A 427 21.61 4.20 -10.31
N GLN A 428 20.91 3.23 -10.87
CA GLN A 428 21.06 1.82 -10.49
C GLN A 428 22.03 1.10 -11.42
N ARG A 429 22.88 0.25 -10.84
CA ARG A 429 23.85 -0.57 -11.57
C ARG A 429 23.89 -1.97 -10.98
N GLU A 430 23.65 -2.97 -11.82
CA GLU A 430 23.91 -4.37 -11.45
C GLU A 430 25.41 -4.58 -11.22
N MET A 431 25.76 -5.37 -10.20
CA MET A 431 27.13 -5.75 -9.88
C MET A 431 27.33 -7.26 -9.97
N TRP A 432 26.32 -8.06 -9.58
CA TRP A 432 26.38 -9.51 -9.61
C TRP A 432 24.98 -10.12 -9.62
N VAL A 433 24.77 -11.17 -10.39
CA VAL A 433 23.51 -11.93 -10.42
C VAL A 433 23.79 -13.43 -10.52
N GLU A 434 23.10 -14.18 -9.70
CA GLU A 434 22.96 -15.64 -9.72
C GLU A 434 21.51 -15.98 -9.36
N ASP A 435 21.10 -17.24 -9.45
CA ASP A 435 19.73 -17.64 -9.11
C ASP A 435 19.29 -17.19 -7.72
N LYS A 436 20.19 -17.25 -6.72
CA LYS A 436 19.88 -16.98 -5.31
C LYS A 436 20.64 -15.80 -4.72
N LEU A 437 21.48 -15.12 -5.50
CA LEU A 437 22.22 -13.96 -5.04
C LEU A 437 22.14 -12.84 -6.05
N TYR A 438 21.81 -11.64 -5.56
CA TYR A 438 21.76 -10.42 -6.36
C TYR A 438 22.50 -9.29 -5.67
N SER A 439 23.30 -8.55 -6.44
CA SER A 439 24.01 -7.38 -5.95
C SER A 439 23.93 -6.25 -6.97
N TYR A 440 23.63 -5.05 -6.46
CA TYR A 440 23.58 -3.81 -7.25
C TYR A 440 24.03 -2.63 -6.43
N SER A 441 24.45 -1.55 -7.12
CA SER A 441 24.72 -0.26 -6.49
C SER A 441 23.70 0.78 -6.91
N ARG A 442 23.37 1.67 -5.97
CA ARG A 442 22.71 2.94 -6.19
C ARG A 442 23.71 4.06 -5.97
N ARG A 443 23.91 4.89 -6.97
CA ARG A 443 24.93 5.94 -6.93
C ARG A 443 24.37 7.27 -7.40
N ASN A 444 24.59 8.30 -6.60
CA ASN A 444 24.35 9.68 -7.01
C ASN A 444 25.58 10.17 -7.77
N ASP A 445 25.46 10.37 -9.07
CA ASP A 445 26.59 10.72 -9.95
C ASP A 445 27.14 12.13 -9.68
N LEU A 446 26.34 13.02 -9.08
CA LEU A 446 26.77 14.38 -8.73
C LEU A 446 27.59 14.42 -7.45
N THR A 447 27.20 13.66 -6.43
CA THR A 447 27.84 13.68 -5.11
C THR A 447 28.84 12.55 -4.91
N GLY A 448 28.79 11.51 -5.73
CA GLY A 448 29.56 10.26 -5.57
C GLY A 448 29.06 9.37 -4.43
N GLN A 449 27.97 9.74 -3.73
CA GLN A 449 27.38 8.89 -2.71
C GLN A 449 26.89 7.58 -3.32
N GLU A 450 27.26 6.47 -2.71
CA GLU A 450 26.95 5.13 -3.22
C GLU A 450 26.53 4.20 -2.09
N ILE A 451 25.50 3.41 -2.38
CA ILE A 451 25.05 2.27 -1.55
C ILE A 451 25.15 1.00 -2.41
N ILE A 452 25.77 -0.03 -1.84
CA ILE A 452 25.82 -1.37 -2.45
C ILE A 452 24.87 -2.28 -1.67
N THR A 453 23.90 -2.86 -2.36
CA THR A 453 22.99 -3.87 -1.80
C THR A 453 23.41 -5.25 -2.29
N VAL A 454 23.48 -6.21 -1.34
CA VAL A 454 23.76 -7.62 -1.64
C VAL A 454 22.69 -8.46 -0.95
N ILE A 455 21.96 -9.28 -1.70
CA ILE A 455 20.85 -10.09 -1.19
C ILE A 455 21.13 -11.56 -1.45
N ASN A 456 21.16 -12.36 -0.38
CA ASN A 456 21.19 -13.81 -0.44
C ASN A 456 19.79 -14.38 -0.15
N ASN A 457 19.13 -14.89 -1.17
CA ASN A 457 17.83 -15.57 -1.05
C ASN A 457 17.96 -17.10 -0.96
N ASP A 458 19.17 -17.63 -0.76
CA ASP A 458 19.41 -19.05 -0.53
C ASP A 458 19.07 -19.44 0.93
N THR A 459 18.86 -20.73 1.16
CA THR A 459 18.76 -21.35 2.49
C THR A 459 20.14 -21.65 3.09
N GLN A 460 21.22 -21.40 2.35
CA GLN A 460 22.61 -21.59 2.77
C GLN A 460 23.38 -20.27 2.72
N PRO A 461 24.40 -20.10 3.58
CA PRO A 461 25.34 -18.97 3.44
C PRO A 461 26.07 -19.03 2.09
N LEU A 462 26.22 -17.88 1.44
CA LEU A 462 26.94 -17.76 0.17
C LEU A 462 28.16 -16.87 0.33
N THR A 463 29.34 -17.36 -0.10
CA THR A 463 30.59 -16.57 -0.17
C THR A 463 30.83 -16.16 -1.61
N ARG A 464 30.94 -14.86 -1.86
CA ARG A 464 31.19 -14.31 -3.21
C ARG A 464 32.19 -13.18 -3.18
N THR A 465 32.86 -13.05 -4.29
CA THR A 465 33.72 -11.90 -4.61
C THR A 465 33.09 -11.14 -5.74
N ILE A 466 32.62 -9.91 -5.44
CA ILE A 466 31.79 -9.10 -6.32
C ILE A 466 32.63 -7.92 -6.81
N PRO A 467 32.80 -7.71 -8.13
CA PRO A 467 33.54 -6.58 -8.67
C PRO A 467 32.76 -5.28 -8.42
N ILE A 468 33.48 -4.22 -8.01
CA ILE A 468 32.94 -2.88 -7.88
C ILE A 468 32.88 -2.23 -9.26
N ARG A 469 31.85 -1.44 -9.50
CA ARG A 469 31.63 -0.75 -10.77
C ARG A 469 32.78 0.22 -11.09
N THR A 470 33.08 0.37 -12.38
CA THR A 470 34.19 1.23 -12.86
C THR A 470 34.01 2.68 -12.43
N GLU A 471 32.77 3.18 -12.50
CA GLU A 471 32.38 4.55 -12.14
C GLU A 471 32.30 4.83 -10.64
N SER A 472 32.42 3.80 -9.80
CA SER A 472 32.42 3.94 -8.34
C SER A 472 33.59 4.78 -7.84
N SER A 473 33.35 5.60 -6.82
CA SER A 473 34.38 6.39 -6.12
C SER A 473 35.08 5.62 -4.99
N LEU A 474 34.66 4.38 -4.70
CA LEU A 474 35.23 3.56 -3.63
C LEU A 474 36.67 3.18 -3.94
N SER A 475 37.57 3.32 -2.98
CA SER A 475 39.00 3.05 -3.12
C SER A 475 39.40 1.75 -2.44
N ILE A 476 40.49 1.12 -2.92
CA ILE A 476 41.10 -0.06 -2.26
C ILE A 476 41.46 0.31 -0.81
N GLY A 477 41.12 -0.57 0.13
CA GLY A 477 41.27 -0.35 1.57
C GLY A 477 40.14 0.39 2.24
N GLN A 478 39.21 0.98 1.47
CA GLN A 478 38.05 1.69 2.04
C GLN A 478 37.13 0.71 2.76
N LYS A 479 36.78 1.08 3.99
CA LYS A 479 35.86 0.30 4.82
C LYS A 479 34.41 0.52 4.35
N LEU A 480 33.66 -0.56 4.24
CA LEU A 480 32.21 -0.54 4.04
C LEU A 480 31.52 -1.09 5.30
N THR A 481 30.42 -0.47 5.67
CA THR A 481 29.63 -0.84 6.85
C THR A 481 28.21 -1.19 6.43
N ASN A 482 27.69 -2.32 6.93
CA ASN A 482 26.31 -2.72 6.69
C ASN A 482 25.34 -1.87 7.53
N LEU A 483 24.42 -1.18 6.87
CA LEU A 483 23.45 -0.31 7.52
C LEU A 483 22.36 -1.08 8.28
N LEU A 484 22.14 -2.34 7.97
CA LEU A 484 21.20 -3.20 8.69
C LEU A 484 21.83 -3.82 9.96
N ASN A 485 23.16 -3.89 10.03
CA ASN A 485 23.91 -4.25 11.23
C ASN A 485 25.33 -3.64 11.16
N THR A 486 25.57 -2.56 11.84
CA THR A 486 26.84 -1.80 11.74
C THR A 486 28.06 -2.50 12.34
N LYS A 487 27.87 -3.66 12.97
CA LYS A 487 28.98 -4.54 13.37
C LYS A 487 29.57 -5.27 12.17
N ASP A 488 28.78 -5.48 11.12
CA ASP A 488 29.22 -6.15 9.89
C ASP A 488 29.95 -5.15 9.01
N THR A 489 31.23 -5.36 8.83
CA THR A 489 32.10 -4.49 8.03
C THR A 489 33.02 -5.30 7.15
N LEU A 490 33.36 -4.74 6.00
CA LEU A 490 34.34 -5.31 5.07
C LEU A 490 35.13 -4.19 4.40
N ASN A 491 36.21 -4.54 3.74
CA ASN A 491 37.02 -3.57 3.00
C ASN A 491 36.94 -3.85 1.49
N VAL A 492 37.06 -2.78 0.72
CA VAL A 492 37.33 -2.87 -0.71
C VAL A 492 38.75 -3.43 -0.91
N ILE A 493 38.87 -4.46 -1.69
CA ILE A 493 40.16 -5.10 -2.00
C ILE A 493 40.52 -4.97 -3.48
N SER A 494 41.80 -5.14 -3.80
CA SER A 494 42.28 -5.20 -5.20
C SER A 494 41.79 -6.47 -5.88
N GLY A 495 41.49 -6.40 -7.16
CA GLY A 495 41.08 -7.52 -8.01
C GLY A 495 39.81 -7.26 -8.81
N GLY A 496 39.34 -8.33 -9.44
CA GLY A 496 38.19 -8.24 -10.34
C GLY A 496 38.49 -7.51 -11.64
N ILE A 497 37.49 -7.50 -12.54
CA ILE A 497 37.63 -6.92 -13.89
C ILE A 497 37.82 -5.39 -13.86
N THR A 498 37.39 -4.73 -12.79
CA THR A 498 37.50 -3.26 -12.62
C THR A 498 38.68 -2.84 -11.73
N GLY A 499 39.53 -3.80 -11.30
CA GLY A 499 40.63 -3.57 -10.38
C GLY A 499 40.25 -3.46 -8.90
N ARG A 500 38.92 -3.46 -8.59
CA ARG A 500 38.37 -3.31 -7.24
C ARG A 500 37.20 -4.29 -7.06
N GLN A 501 37.15 -4.92 -5.88
CA GLN A 501 36.08 -5.86 -5.54
C GLN A 501 35.82 -5.89 -4.04
N ILE A 502 34.73 -6.49 -3.65
CA ILE A 502 34.39 -6.86 -2.27
C ILE A 502 34.32 -8.38 -2.17
N SER A 503 34.79 -8.95 -1.06
CA SER A 503 34.64 -10.37 -0.77
C SER A 503 33.90 -10.51 0.56
N LEU A 504 32.78 -11.24 0.55
CA LEU A 504 31.95 -11.38 1.73
C LEU A 504 31.22 -12.73 1.74
N THR A 505 30.91 -13.17 2.96
CA THR A 505 29.99 -14.29 3.20
C THR A 505 28.68 -13.71 3.71
N ILE A 506 27.60 -13.92 2.95
CA ILE A 506 26.26 -13.46 3.32
C ILE A 506 25.49 -14.64 3.92
N PRO A 507 24.98 -14.58 5.16
CA PRO A 507 24.16 -15.64 5.74
C PRO A 507 22.94 -15.98 4.88
N ALA A 508 22.35 -17.14 5.12
CA ALA A 508 21.09 -17.55 4.49
C ALA A 508 19.98 -16.49 4.71
N LYS A 509 19.16 -16.25 3.68
CA LYS A 509 18.01 -15.33 3.76
C LYS A 509 18.37 -13.97 4.39
N THR A 510 19.49 -13.37 3.97
CA THR A 510 20.01 -12.12 4.55
C THR A 510 20.36 -11.12 3.45
N ALA A 511 20.21 -9.85 3.75
CA ALA A 511 20.65 -8.75 2.90
C ALA A 511 21.68 -7.88 3.60
N TYR A 512 22.64 -7.34 2.84
CA TYR A 512 23.58 -6.31 3.27
C TYR A 512 23.33 -5.03 2.47
N VAL A 513 23.24 -3.90 3.17
CA VAL A 513 23.13 -2.55 2.61
C VAL A 513 24.38 -1.79 3.03
N LEU A 514 25.35 -1.73 2.15
CA LEU A 514 26.72 -1.30 2.45
C LEU A 514 26.94 0.18 2.09
N THR A 515 27.54 0.92 3.00
CA THR A 515 27.96 2.31 2.81
C THR A 515 29.44 2.49 3.17
N SER A 516 30.09 3.43 2.51
CA SER A 516 31.43 3.91 2.90
C SER A 516 31.42 5.00 3.97
N ASP A 517 30.25 5.53 4.30
CA ASP A 517 30.08 6.49 5.40
C ASP A 517 30.32 5.81 6.76
N THR A 518 30.51 6.62 7.79
CA THR A 518 30.51 6.17 9.18
C THR A 518 29.12 6.36 9.77
N PRO A 519 28.23 5.34 9.74
CA PRO A 519 26.90 5.45 10.31
C PRO A 519 26.95 5.43 11.84
N ALA A 520 25.90 5.96 12.49
CA ALA A 520 25.67 5.68 13.90
C ALA A 520 25.54 4.18 14.12
N ALA A 521 25.99 3.71 15.29
CA ALA A 521 25.88 2.29 15.66
C ALA A 521 24.41 1.83 15.59
N TYR A 522 24.20 0.73 14.92
CA TYR A 522 22.88 0.08 14.82
C TYR A 522 23.07 -1.44 14.79
N SER A 523 22.22 -2.12 15.51
CA SER A 523 21.99 -3.54 15.34
C SER A 523 20.48 -3.74 15.37
N GLU A 524 19.98 -4.63 14.54
CA GLU A 524 18.59 -5.01 14.61
C GLU A 524 18.27 -5.44 16.04
N PRO A 525 17.15 -5.00 16.65
CA PRO A 525 16.74 -5.47 17.95
C PRO A 525 16.66 -7.01 17.94
N ASN A 526 16.96 -7.64 19.09
CA ASN A 526 16.71 -9.06 19.22
C ASN A 526 15.24 -9.33 18.88
N ARG A 527 15.02 -10.20 17.92
CA ARG A 527 13.66 -10.57 17.53
C ARG A 527 13.00 -11.33 18.66
N VAL A 528 11.81 -10.89 19.04
CA VAL A 528 10.94 -11.65 19.93
C VAL A 528 10.24 -12.68 19.07
N VAL A 529 10.64 -13.93 19.15
CA VAL A 529 10.03 -15.04 18.43
C VAL A 529 9.33 -15.94 19.43
N THR A 530 8.04 -16.16 19.22
CA THR A 530 7.24 -17.15 19.94
C THR A 530 7.18 -18.40 19.08
N THR A 531 7.71 -19.51 19.56
CA THR A 531 7.72 -20.77 18.81
C THR A 531 6.73 -21.75 19.43
N ILE A 532 5.74 -22.19 18.68
CA ILE A 532 4.83 -23.26 19.09
C ILE A 532 5.31 -24.55 18.41
N ARG A 533 5.58 -25.58 19.22
CA ARG A 533 5.90 -26.92 18.74
C ARG A 533 4.78 -27.88 19.11
N VAL A 534 4.22 -28.51 18.08
CA VAL A 534 3.20 -29.56 18.24
C VAL A 534 3.85 -30.90 17.98
N HIS A 535 3.86 -31.75 19.02
CA HIS A 535 4.39 -33.11 18.94
C HIS A 535 3.26 -34.08 18.66
N TYR A 536 3.08 -34.41 17.38
CA TYR A 536 2.02 -35.32 16.94
C TYR A 536 2.30 -35.86 15.53
N ASP A 537 2.25 -37.17 15.35
CA ASP A 537 2.25 -37.80 14.03
C ASP A 537 0.85 -37.68 13.40
N SER A 538 0.68 -36.73 12.50
CA SER A 538 -0.58 -36.50 11.82
C SER A 538 -0.90 -37.54 10.71
N GLY A 539 0.04 -38.43 10.42
CA GLY A 539 -0.03 -39.41 9.32
C GLY A 539 0.28 -38.79 7.94
N LEU A 540 0.62 -39.66 7.02
CA LEU A 540 1.06 -39.27 5.66
C LEU A 540 -0.03 -38.48 4.93
N GLY A 541 0.35 -37.33 4.35
CA GLY A 541 -0.55 -36.49 3.56
C GLY A 541 -1.38 -35.48 4.38
N ASN A 542 -1.34 -35.54 5.72
CA ASN A 542 -2.00 -34.57 6.58
C ASN A 542 -1.05 -33.41 6.94
N ASN A 543 -1.65 -32.26 7.26
CA ASN A 543 -0.94 -31.08 7.73
C ASN A 543 -1.50 -30.63 9.09
N MET A 544 -0.63 -30.08 9.92
CA MET A 544 -0.99 -29.45 11.18
C MET A 544 -1.27 -27.97 11.00
N TYR A 545 -2.30 -27.48 11.70
CA TYR A 545 -2.69 -26.07 11.73
C TYR A 545 -2.86 -25.60 13.18
N LEU A 546 -2.77 -24.28 13.38
CA LEU A 546 -3.09 -23.60 14.62
C LEU A 546 -4.21 -22.60 14.41
N ARG A 547 -5.23 -22.64 15.28
CA ARG A 547 -6.18 -21.54 15.47
C ARG A 547 -6.04 -20.98 16.87
N GLY A 548 -6.42 -19.71 17.08
CA GLY A 548 -6.26 -19.11 18.38
C GLY A 548 -6.76 -17.68 18.47
N SER A 549 -6.51 -17.07 19.62
CA SER A 549 -6.78 -15.67 19.90
C SER A 549 -5.52 -14.81 19.68
N GLY A 550 -5.74 -13.60 19.25
CA GLY A 550 -4.64 -12.66 19.02
C GLY A 550 -3.92 -12.91 17.68
N TYR A 551 -3.94 -11.90 16.85
CA TYR A 551 -3.31 -11.94 15.53
C TYR A 551 -1.81 -12.33 15.64
N PRO A 552 -1.25 -13.20 14.77
CA PRO A 552 -1.80 -13.70 13.51
C PRO A 552 -2.74 -14.91 13.64
N LEU A 553 -2.97 -15.46 14.82
CA LEU A 553 -3.93 -16.54 15.02
C LEU A 553 -5.35 -15.98 15.01
N THR A 554 -6.28 -16.74 14.43
CA THR A 554 -7.72 -16.49 14.47
C THR A 554 -8.47 -17.78 14.78
N TRP A 555 -9.68 -17.69 15.32
CA TRP A 555 -10.53 -18.87 15.53
C TRP A 555 -11.27 -19.28 14.24
N SER A 556 -11.29 -18.43 13.21
CA SER A 556 -12.02 -18.67 11.96
C SER A 556 -11.20 -19.43 10.90
N SER A 557 -9.87 -19.25 10.87
CA SER A 557 -8.98 -19.91 9.91
C SER A 557 -7.67 -20.32 10.57
N GLY A 558 -7.16 -21.50 10.20
CA GLY A 558 -5.95 -22.06 10.75
C GLY A 558 -4.68 -21.59 10.04
N ARG A 559 -3.62 -21.38 10.82
CA ARG A 559 -2.27 -21.16 10.30
C ARG A 559 -1.59 -22.49 10.11
N LYS A 560 -1.11 -22.77 8.90
CA LYS A 560 -0.40 -24.01 8.59
C LYS A 560 0.95 -24.04 9.29
N MET A 561 1.25 -25.17 9.94
CA MET A 561 2.53 -25.39 10.60
C MET A 561 3.54 -26.06 9.65
N PHE A 562 4.82 -25.86 9.92
CA PHE A 562 5.91 -26.50 9.20
C PHE A 562 6.30 -27.80 9.88
N ASN A 563 6.32 -28.89 9.12
CA ASN A 563 6.78 -30.18 9.62
C ASN A 563 8.33 -30.21 9.61
N ILE A 564 8.95 -30.44 10.76
CA ILE A 564 10.41 -30.52 10.90
C ILE A 564 10.93 -31.92 11.18
N SER A 565 10.03 -32.83 11.56
CA SER A 565 10.29 -34.26 11.69
C SER A 565 8.96 -35.03 11.62
N ASN A 566 8.99 -36.36 11.61
CA ASN A 566 7.80 -37.19 11.46
C ASN A 566 6.63 -36.83 12.42
N ASP A 567 6.96 -36.33 13.59
CA ASP A 567 6.01 -36.07 14.67
C ASP A 567 6.14 -34.67 15.27
N VAL A 568 6.93 -33.76 14.67
CA VAL A 568 7.12 -32.40 15.18
C VAL A 568 6.77 -31.37 14.13
N TRP A 569 5.85 -30.50 14.50
CA TRP A 569 5.40 -29.35 13.71
C TRP A 569 5.73 -28.08 14.45
N ILE A 570 6.19 -27.04 13.73
CA ILE A 570 6.51 -25.73 14.30
C ILE A 570 5.73 -24.63 13.62
N TYR A 571 5.42 -23.60 14.41
CA TYR A 571 4.93 -22.31 13.93
C TYR A 571 5.58 -21.20 14.73
N GLU A 572 6.15 -20.21 14.06
CA GLU A 572 6.84 -19.08 14.66
C GLU A 572 6.02 -17.80 14.48
N ILE A 573 5.89 -17.02 15.55
CA ILE A 573 5.15 -15.76 15.59
C ILE A 573 6.11 -14.68 16.10
N GLU A 574 6.34 -13.65 15.29
CA GLU A 574 7.23 -12.53 15.63
C GLU A 574 6.50 -11.32 16.22
N ARG A 575 5.17 -11.37 16.29
CA ARG A 575 4.34 -10.23 16.66
C ARG A 575 4.07 -10.08 18.16
N TYR A 576 4.00 -11.15 18.92
CA TYR A 576 3.67 -11.08 20.32
C TYR A 576 4.78 -10.45 21.15
N ASP A 577 4.42 -9.51 22.02
CA ASP A 577 5.34 -8.95 22.99
C ASP A 577 5.79 -10.01 24.01
N VAL A 578 6.98 -9.80 24.59
CA VAL A 578 7.47 -10.72 25.66
C VAL A 578 6.48 -10.74 26.81
N GLY A 579 5.96 -11.92 27.14
CA GLY A 579 5.03 -12.13 28.23
C GLY A 579 3.54 -11.94 27.85
N GLU A 580 3.24 -11.51 26.64
CA GLU A 580 1.85 -11.46 26.15
C GLU A 580 1.24 -12.85 26.13
N GLN A 581 0.03 -13.00 26.69
CA GLN A 581 -0.67 -14.29 26.72
C GLN A 581 -1.71 -14.38 25.61
N PHE A 582 -1.79 -15.55 24.99
CA PHE A 582 -2.75 -15.87 23.95
C PHE A 582 -3.23 -17.32 24.07
N GLU A 583 -4.42 -17.61 23.54
CA GLU A 583 -4.94 -18.97 23.48
C GLU A 583 -4.77 -19.53 22.07
N PHE A 584 -4.48 -20.83 21.98
CA PHE A 584 -4.41 -21.51 20.69
C PHE A 584 -4.82 -22.98 20.79
N LYS A 585 -5.11 -23.58 19.64
CA LYS A 585 -5.48 -24.99 19.56
C LYS A 585 -5.00 -25.62 18.25
N PRO A 586 -4.26 -26.75 18.32
CA PRO A 586 -3.85 -27.49 17.14
C PRO A 586 -5.01 -28.16 16.43
N MET A 587 -4.91 -28.26 15.09
CA MET A 587 -5.87 -28.91 14.21
C MET A 587 -5.17 -29.73 13.14
N ILE A 588 -5.80 -30.84 12.70
CA ILE A 588 -5.39 -31.57 11.50
C ILE A 588 -6.21 -31.05 10.31
N ASN A 589 -5.52 -30.70 9.22
CA ASN A 589 -6.10 -30.24 7.94
C ASN A 589 -7.08 -29.06 8.10
N ASP A 590 -6.91 -28.22 9.12
CA ASP A 590 -7.76 -27.09 9.50
C ASP A 590 -9.25 -27.44 9.72
N ASN A 591 -9.58 -28.71 9.94
CA ASN A 591 -10.96 -29.16 10.15
C ASN A 591 -11.15 -30.04 11.41
N THR A 592 -10.13 -30.77 11.83
CA THR A 592 -10.21 -31.67 12.99
C THR A 592 -9.49 -31.06 14.18
N TRP A 593 -10.24 -30.71 15.21
CA TRP A 593 -9.72 -30.10 16.43
C TRP A 593 -9.05 -31.14 17.33
N SER A 594 -7.94 -30.73 17.98
CA SER A 594 -7.41 -31.50 19.10
C SER A 594 -8.40 -31.54 20.27
N GLN A 595 -8.36 -32.63 21.04
CA GLN A 595 -9.23 -32.82 22.22
C GLN A 595 -8.80 -31.93 23.40
N GLY A 596 -9.69 -31.78 24.38
CA GLY A 596 -9.41 -31.04 25.61
C GLY A 596 -9.57 -29.53 25.48
N ASN A 597 -8.98 -28.78 26.43
CA ASN A 597 -9.03 -27.32 26.46
C ASN A 597 -8.07 -26.67 25.46
N ASN A 598 -8.24 -25.36 25.23
CA ASN A 598 -7.24 -24.57 24.53
C ASN A 598 -5.93 -24.54 25.30
N TYR A 599 -4.82 -24.44 24.58
CA TYR A 599 -3.50 -24.18 25.17
C TYR A 599 -3.33 -22.68 25.39
N ILE A 600 -2.51 -22.33 26.39
CA ILE A 600 -2.10 -20.94 26.65
C ILE A 600 -0.64 -20.78 26.20
N GLY A 601 -0.40 -19.84 25.31
CA GLY A 601 0.92 -19.42 24.89
C GLY A 601 1.37 -18.14 25.59
N THR A 602 2.68 -17.92 25.61
CA THR A 602 3.29 -16.70 26.15
C THR A 602 4.31 -16.17 25.14
N GLY A 603 4.17 -14.92 24.75
CA GLY A 603 5.04 -14.24 23.79
C GLY A 603 6.52 -14.31 24.17
N GLY A 604 7.37 -14.58 23.17
CA GLY A 604 8.80 -14.72 23.32
C GLY A 604 9.27 -16.06 23.88
N GLN A 605 8.38 -17.04 24.05
CA GLN A 605 8.71 -18.37 24.55
C GLN A 605 8.59 -19.45 23.49
N THR A 606 9.28 -20.56 23.70
CA THR A 606 9.04 -21.83 23.00
C THR A 606 8.06 -22.65 23.80
N ILE A 607 6.96 -23.08 23.17
CA ILE A 607 5.85 -23.77 23.80
C ILE A 607 5.71 -25.13 23.13
N ASP A 608 6.00 -26.20 23.89
CA ASP A 608 5.83 -27.57 23.44
C ASP A 608 4.47 -28.12 23.89
N VAL A 609 3.68 -28.64 22.94
CA VAL A 609 2.35 -29.22 23.21
C VAL A 609 2.23 -30.62 22.59
N TYR A 610 1.48 -31.48 23.28
CA TYR A 610 1.27 -32.89 22.94
C TYR A 610 -0.24 -33.16 22.85
N PRO A 611 -0.87 -32.77 21.72
CA PRO A 611 -2.32 -32.92 21.59
C PRO A 611 -2.74 -34.38 21.35
N ASN A 612 -3.99 -34.68 21.70
CA ASN A 612 -4.73 -35.86 21.24
C ASN A 612 -5.80 -35.42 20.25
N PHE A 613 -6.05 -36.24 19.21
CA PHE A 613 -7.10 -35.99 18.22
C PHE A 613 -8.16 -37.08 18.22
#